data_5655d1a673ac0c5713e65763b33509dd
#
_entry.id   5655d1a673ac0c5713e65763b33509dd
#
_cell.length_a   1.000
_cell.length_b   1.000
_cell.length_c   1.000
_cell.angle_alpha   90.00
_cell.angle_beta   90.00
_cell.angle_gamma   90.00
#
_symmetry.space_group_name_H-M   'P 1'
#
loop_
_entity.id
_entity.type
_entity.pdbx_description
1 polymer ?
#
loop_
_entity_poly.entity_id
_entity_poly.type
_entity_poly.pdbx_seq_one_letter_code
_entity_poly.pdbx_strand_id
1 'polypeptide(L)'
;MSKLNQAFQNGKVFMAFLTCGDPDLATTEKAIRAAVAGGADIIELNIPFSDPTAVDPVIQEANVRALEGGITTDDIFTFVKRIRASVPVPIVFSSYANVVFSYGAEKFIRTCQEIGVDGLLVPDVPFEEREEFLPLCKTYGVPLISMIAVTSRERVIAISKEAEGFLYIMGCPGNREEELLQMMALVRGNTDVPCVICLHGTESYRIRSVAKQTDGVAEDVPIVGLMQQYGKDSPAYIEDYIRQMKEELRAN
;
A
#
# COMPACT_ATOMS: atom_id res chain seq x y z
N MET A 1 6.49 -19.61 -4.99
CA MET A 1 5.50 -18.78 -4.28
C MET A 1 6.06 -17.37 -4.21
N SER A 2 5.29 -16.34 -4.59
CA SER A 2 5.76 -14.95 -4.54
C SER A 2 5.98 -14.50 -3.09
N LYS A 3 6.85 -13.48 -2.86
CA LYS A 3 7.02 -12.89 -1.52
C LYS A 3 5.70 -12.32 -0.99
N LEU A 4 4.89 -11.75 -1.88
CA LEU A 4 3.58 -11.22 -1.53
C LEU A 4 2.67 -12.31 -0.94
N ASN A 5 2.58 -13.47 -1.58
CA ASN A 5 1.80 -14.60 -1.07
C ASN A 5 2.36 -15.17 0.25
N GLN A 6 3.69 -15.13 0.44
CA GLN A 6 4.32 -15.58 1.68
C GLN A 6 3.97 -14.70 2.87
N ALA A 7 3.79 -13.38 2.67
CA ALA A 7 3.44 -12.44 3.73
C ALA A 7 2.13 -12.84 4.44
N PHE A 8 1.17 -13.41 3.73
CA PHE A 8 -0.14 -13.81 4.28
C PHE A 8 -0.16 -15.19 4.97
N GLN A 9 0.96 -15.92 4.99
CA GLN A 9 1.00 -17.28 5.59
C GLN A 9 1.20 -17.27 7.11
N ASN A 10 1.73 -16.19 7.67
CA ASN A 10 2.12 -16.12 9.07
C ASN A 10 1.14 -15.34 9.96
N GLY A 11 -0.12 -15.26 9.55
CA GLY A 11 -1.16 -14.53 10.28
C GLY A 11 -1.54 -13.21 9.64
N LYS A 12 -2.11 -12.30 10.41
CA LYS A 12 -2.58 -11.01 9.92
C LYS A 12 -1.44 -10.11 9.48
N VAL A 13 -1.57 -9.55 8.27
CA VAL A 13 -0.59 -8.64 7.66
C VAL A 13 -0.76 -7.23 8.19
N PHE A 14 0.35 -6.56 8.49
CA PHE A 14 0.42 -5.11 8.64
C PHE A 14 1.18 -4.52 7.44
N MET A 15 0.50 -3.68 6.67
CA MET A 15 1.05 -2.98 5.52
C MET A 15 1.32 -1.53 5.90
N ALA A 16 2.59 -1.13 5.83
CA ALA A 16 3.02 0.21 6.20
C ALA A 16 3.18 1.08 4.96
N PHE A 17 2.42 2.17 4.89
CA PHE A 17 2.49 3.16 3.83
C PHE A 17 3.58 4.20 4.12
N LEU A 18 4.39 4.53 3.12
CA LEU A 18 5.44 5.54 3.17
C LEU A 18 5.50 6.32 1.85
N THR A 19 5.61 7.65 1.91
CA THR A 19 5.90 8.46 0.73
C THR A 19 7.40 8.48 0.46
N CYS A 20 7.81 8.01 -0.72
CA CYS A 20 9.21 7.92 -1.08
C CYS A 20 9.82 9.32 -1.25
N GLY A 21 10.95 9.58 -0.57
CA GLY A 21 11.62 10.87 -0.62
C GLY A 21 11.12 11.90 0.38
N ASP A 22 10.18 11.55 1.24
CA ASP A 22 9.70 12.43 2.32
C ASP A 22 10.52 12.21 3.61
N PRO A 23 11.20 13.20 4.16
CA PRO A 23 11.63 14.45 3.51
C PRO A 23 12.83 14.24 2.57
N ASP A 24 13.48 13.08 2.60
CA ASP A 24 14.58 12.66 1.73
C ASP A 24 14.70 11.12 1.67
N LEU A 25 15.45 10.61 0.68
CA LEU A 25 15.63 9.16 0.48
C LEU A 25 16.37 8.47 1.64
N ALA A 26 17.26 9.17 2.32
CA ALA A 26 17.99 8.59 3.45
C ALA A 26 17.08 8.38 4.65
N THR A 27 16.15 9.29 4.88
CA THR A 27 15.11 9.18 5.92
C THR A 27 14.09 8.11 5.54
N THR A 28 13.66 8.07 4.27
CA THR A 28 12.77 7.00 3.76
C THR A 28 13.38 5.62 3.98
N GLU A 29 14.68 5.43 3.70
CA GLU A 29 15.34 4.14 3.95
C GLU A 29 15.30 3.74 5.42
N LYS A 30 15.62 4.67 6.32
CA LYS A 30 15.56 4.41 7.77
C LYS A 30 14.15 4.10 8.23
N ALA A 31 13.15 4.82 7.71
CA ALA A 31 11.73 4.58 8.00
C ALA A 31 11.27 3.20 7.53
N ILE A 32 11.65 2.76 6.32
CA ILE A 32 11.37 1.41 5.82
C ILE A 32 11.99 0.36 6.73
N ARG A 33 13.26 0.52 7.13
CA ARG A 33 13.93 -0.42 8.02
C ARG A 33 13.29 -0.48 9.41
N ALA A 34 12.89 0.68 9.95
CA ALA A 34 12.18 0.78 11.21
C ALA A 34 10.79 0.13 11.12
N ALA A 35 10.07 0.33 10.03
CA ALA A 35 8.77 -0.32 9.79
C ALA A 35 8.93 -1.86 9.79
N VAL A 36 9.93 -2.38 9.09
CA VAL A 36 10.23 -3.82 9.07
C VAL A 36 10.64 -4.33 10.46
N ALA A 37 11.45 -3.59 11.20
CA ALA A 37 11.86 -3.93 12.57
C ALA A 37 10.67 -3.92 13.54
N GLY A 38 9.71 -3.01 13.35
CA GLY A 38 8.44 -2.95 14.09
C GLY A 38 7.48 -4.10 13.74
N GLY A 39 7.73 -4.82 12.66
CA GLY A 39 6.95 -5.99 12.25
C GLY A 39 6.01 -5.76 11.07
N ALA A 40 6.24 -4.73 10.27
CA ALA A 40 5.52 -4.60 8.99
C ALA A 40 5.82 -5.79 8.08
N ASP A 41 4.77 -6.37 7.53
CA ASP A 41 4.85 -7.54 6.64
C ASP A 41 4.90 -7.13 5.16
N ILE A 42 4.41 -5.94 4.82
CA ILE A 42 4.42 -5.34 3.48
C ILE A 42 4.76 -3.86 3.62
N ILE A 43 5.57 -3.34 2.72
CA ILE A 43 5.79 -1.90 2.55
C ILE A 43 5.02 -1.42 1.34
N GLU A 44 4.10 -0.49 1.53
CA GLU A 44 3.51 0.31 0.46
C GLU A 44 4.35 1.56 0.28
N LEU A 45 5.02 1.66 -0.86
CA LEU A 45 5.89 2.78 -1.16
C LEU A 45 5.23 3.65 -2.23
N ASN A 46 4.72 4.80 -1.79
CA ASN A 46 4.08 5.77 -2.67
C ASN A 46 5.12 6.54 -3.48
N ILE A 47 4.93 6.57 -4.79
CA ILE A 47 5.68 7.44 -5.70
C ILE A 47 5.02 8.82 -5.68
N PRO A 48 5.73 9.89 -5.26
CA PRO A 48 5.13 11.21 -5.14
C PRO A 48 4.53 11.74 -6.45
N PHE A 49 3.37 12.37 -6.32
CA PHE A 49 2.67 13.00 -7.43
C PHE A 49 2.16 14.39 -7.01
N SER A 50 2.17 15.35 -7.94
CA SER A 50 1.79 16.75 -7.67
C SER A 50 0.30 16.94 -7.41
N ASP A 51 -0.53 16.07 -8.02
CA ASP A 51 -1.99 16.23 -8.04
C ASP A 51 -2.71 14.97 -7.54
N PRO A 52 -2.39 14.47 -6.32
CA PRO A 52 -2.99 13.25 -5.79
C PRO A 52 -4.48 13.46 -5.55
N THR A 53 -5.29 12.47 -5.95
CA THR A 53 -6.75 12.50 -5.74
C THR A 53 -7.14 11.67 -4.53
N ALA A 54 -8.14 12.14 -3.77
CA ALA A 54 -8.78 11.40 -2.67
C ALA A 54 -7.81 10.90 -1.57
N VAL A 55 -6.73 11.65 -1.28
CA VAL A 55 -5.81 11.36 -0.18
C VAL A 55 -5.92 12.40 0.94
N ASP A 56 -5.54 11.99 2.15
CA ASP A 56 -5.51 12.86 3.32
C ASP A 56 -4.52 14.04 3.12
N PRO A 57 -4.79 15.23 3.66
CA PRO A 57 -3.89 16.38 3.61
C PRO A 57 -2.45 16.08 4.07
N VAL A 58 -2.27 15.22 5.07
CA VAL A 58 -0.95 14.79 5.54
C VAL A 58 -0.16 14.10 4.44
N ILE A 59 -0.82 13.25 3.65
CA ILE A 59 -0.20 12.55 2.51
C ILE A 59 0.07 13.52 1.36
N GLN A 60 -0.84 14.48 1.11
CA GLN A 60 -0.61 15.54 0.11
C GLN A 60 0.65 16.34 0.43
N GLU A 61 0.78 16.78 1.69
CA GLU A 61 1.95 17.54 2.15
C GLU A 61 3.25 16.71 2.06
N ALA A 62 3.19 15.40 2.29
CA ALA A 62 4.33 14.50 2.12
C ALA A 62 4.77 14.42 0.65
N ASN A 63 3.81 14.34 -0.30
CA ASN A 63 4.11 14.40 -1.72
C ASN A 63 4.79 15.73 -2.09
N VAL A 64 4.28 16.86 -1.58
CA VAL A 64 4.87 18.19 -1.81
C VAL A 64 6.31 18.23 -1.31
N ARG A 65 6.57 17.82 -0.04
CA ARG A 65 7.93 17.81 0.53
C ARG A 65 8.89 16.97 -0.30
N ALA A 66 8.48 15.80 -0.74
CA ALA A 66 9.31 14.93 -1.56
C ALA A 66 9.63 15.56 -2.93
N LEU A 67 8.62 16.14 -3.60
CA LEU A 67 8.79 16.78 -4.92
C LEU A 67 9.62 18.07 -4.84
N GLU A 68 9.44 18.88 -3.79
CA GLU A 68 10.28 20.06 -3.52
C GLU A 68 11.75 19.65 -3.28
N GLY A 69 11.99 18.46 -2.71
CA GLY A 69 13.31 17.85 -2.60
C GLY A 69 13.92 17.42 -3.94
N GLY A 70 13.18 17.54 -5.04
CA GLY A 70 13.66 17.26 -6.39
C GLY A 70 13.69 15.77 -6.75
N ILE A 71 12.99 14.90 -6.01
CA ILE A 71 12.96 13.46 -6.30
C ILE A 71 12.31 13.17 -7.65
N THR A 72 12.90 12.24 -8.38
CA THR A 72 12.39 11.74 -9.65
C THR A 72 12.04 10.25 -9.58
N THR A 73 11.24 9.76 -10.52
CA THR A 73 10.93 8.33 -10.63
C THR A 73 12.19 7.48 -10.84
N ASP A 74 13.20 7.98 -11.57
CA ASP A 74 14.48 7.29 -11.74
C ASP A 74 15.27 7.17 -10.43
N ASP A 75 15.22 8.21 -9.57
CA ASP A 75 15.82 8.17 -8.23
C ASP A 75 15.14 7.11 -7.36
N ILE A 76 13.81 7.02 -7.42
CA ILE A 76 13.04 6.01 -6.68
C ILE A 76 13.38 4.60 -7.14
N PHE A 77 13.47 4.36 -8.44
CA PHE A 77 13.88 3.06 -8.96
C PHE A 77 15.30 2.69 -8.54
N THR A 78 16.24 3.62 -8.63
CA THR A 78 17.62 3.44 -8.19
C THR A 78 17.68 3.15 -6.68
N PHE A 79 16.92 3.89 -5.90
CA PHE A 79 16.80 3.71 -4.45
C PHE A 79 16.26 2.33 -4.09
N VAL A 80 15.14 1.91 -4.68
CA VAL A 80 14.53 0.60 -4.39
C VAL A 80 15.46 -0.54 -4.81
N LYS A 81 16.08 -0.46 -5.98
CA LYS A 81 17.08 -1.44 -6.42
C LYS A 81 18.20 -1.62 -5.39
N ARG A 82 18.68 -0.51 -4.81
CA ARG A 82 19.75 -0.51 -3.80
C ARG A 82 19.32 -1.16 -2.49
N ILE A 83 18.13 -0.83 -1.99
CA ILE A 83 17.68 -1.32 -0.67
C ILE A 83 17.06 -2.73 -0.72
N ARG A 84 16.63 -3.19 -1.89
CA ARG A 84 15.84 -4.42 -2.06
C ARG A 84 16.48 -5.67 -1.46
N ALA A 85 17.81 -5.78 -1.57
CA ALA A 85 18.54 -6.94 -1.01
C ALA A 85 18.48 -7.02 0.52
N SER A 86 18.27 -5.90 1.19
CA SER A 86 18.25 -5.78 2.66
C SER A 86 16.85 -5.57 3.26
N VAL A 87 15.83 -5.45 2.42
CA VAL A 87 14.41 -5.36 2.82
C VAL A 87 13.75 -6.71 2.48
N PRO A 88 13.52 -7.59 3.48
CA PRO A 88 13.07 -8.96 3.21
C PRO A 88 11.59 -9.03 2.82
N VAL A 89 10.77 -8.08 3.28
CA VAL A 89 9.33 -8.04 3.04
C VAL A 89 8.98 -7.57 1.63
N PRO A 90 7.79 -7.89 1.11
CA PRO A 90 7.30 -7.34 -0.16
C PRO A 90 7.28 -5.81 -0.17
N ILE A 91 7.59 -5.24 -1.33
CA ILE A 91 7.42 -3.81 -1.63
C ILE A 91 6.35 -3.69 -2.71
N VAL A 92 5.26 -3.01 -2.40
CA VAL A 92 4.20 -2.66 -3.34
C VAL A 92 4.33 -1.17 -3.67
N PHE A 93 4.40 -0.83 -4.95
CA PHE A 93 4.35 0.56 -5.35
C PHE A 93 2.91 1.04 -5.39
N SER A 94 2.67 2.22 -4.81
CA SER A 94 1.46 3.02 -5.01
C SER A 94 1.81 4.20 -5.90
N SER A 95 1.11 4.39 -7.01
CA SER A 95 1.40 5.43 -7.99
C SER A 95 0.13 5.83 -8.73
N TYR A 96 0.16 7.00 -9.36
CA TYR A 96 -0.94 7.50 -10.19
C TYR A 96 -0.72 7.15 -11.66
N ALA A 97 -1.81 6.97 -12.41
CA ALA A 97 -1.77 6.63 -13.84
C ALA A 97 -0.90 7.59 -14.64
N ASN A 98 -1.00 8.90 -14.36
CA ASN A 98 -0.20 9.92 -15.02
C ASN A 98 1.31 9.69 -14.84
N VAL A 99 1.76 9.33 -13.64
CA VAL A 99 3.19 9.04 -13.38
C VAL A 99 3.65 7.85 -14.21
N VAL A 100 2.86 6.77 -14.23
CA VAL A 100 3.16 5.55 -14.99
C VAL A 100 3.20 5.83 -16.49
N PHE A 101 2.21 6.55 -17.03
CA PHE A 101 2.15 6.91 -18.45
C PHE A 101 3.27 7.86 -18.86
N SER A 102 3.55 8.89 -18.05
CA SER A 102 4.62 9.87 -18.33
C SER A 102 6.00 9.23 -18.36
N TYR A 103 6.22 8.20 -17.54
CA TYR A 103 7.47 7.42 -17.56
C TYR A 103 7.53 6.43 -18.74
N GLY A 104 6.38 6.09 -19.32
CA GLY A 104 6.16 5.02 -20.27
C GLY A 104 5.76 3.72 -19.56
N ALA A 105 4.48 3.33 -19.68
CA ALA A 105 3.89 2.24 -18.88
C ALA A 105 4.69 0.93 -18.96
N GLU A 106 5.10 0.51 -20.16
CA GLU A 106 5.90 -0.70 -20.33
C GLU A 106 7.29 -0.58 -19.64
N LYS A 107 7.98 0.56 -19.82
CA LYS A 107 9.27 0.81 -19.17
C LYS A 107 9.14 0.79 -17.65
N PHE A 108 8.08 1.43 -17.12
CA PHE A 108 7.81 1.50 -15.69
C PHE A 108 7.62 0.11 -15.10
N ILE A 109 6.68 -0.68 -15.66
CA ILE A 109 6.32 -2.01 -15.13
C ILE A 109 7.47 -3.01 -15.28
N ARG A 110 8.20 -2.98 -16.40
CA ARG A 110 9.40 -3.77 -16.59
C ARG A 110 10.47 -3.42 -15.55
N THR A 111 10.71 -2.13 -15.29
CA THR A 111 11.66 -1.71 -14.26
C THR A 111 11.22 -2.17 -12.87
N CYS A 112 9.93 -2.12 -12.55
CA CYS A 112 9.40 -2.69 -11.29
C CYS A 112 9.80 -4.16 -11.12
N GLN A 113 9.63 -4.97 -12.16
CA GLN A 113 10.04 -6.38 -12.14
C GLN A 113 11.55 -6.53 -11.95
N GLU A 114 12.36 -5.77 -12.69
CA GLU A 114 13.83 -5.86 -12.65
C GLU A 114 14.41 -5.51 -11.27
N ILE A 115 13.78 -4.58 -10.54
CA ILE A 115 14.24 -4.16 -9.21
C ILE A 115 13.56 -4.94 -8.07
N GLY A 116 12.64 -5.85 -8.39
CA GLY A 116 11.97 -6.72 -7.42
C GLY A 116 10.85 -6.04 -6.64
N VAL A 117 10.06 -5.18 -7.28
CA VAL A 117 8.77 -4.70 -6.78
C VAL A 117 7.77 -5.84 -6.89
N ASP A 118 7.01 -6.08 -5.82
CA ASP A 118 6.16 -7.26 -5.67
C ASP A 118 4.69 -7.02 -6.06
N GLY A 119 4.30 -5.76 -6.34
CA GLY A 119 2.96 -5.39 -6.80
C GLY A 119 2.86 -3.90 -7.13
N LEU A 120 1.84 -3.55 -7.91
CA LEU A 120 1.54 -2.17 -8.30
C LEU A 120 0.10 -1.84 -7.95
N LEU A 121 -0.12 -0.72 -7.26
CA LEU A 121 -1.40 -0.14 -6.93
C LEU A 121 -1.55 1.19 -7.68
N VAL A 122 -2.62 1.37 -8.45
CA VAL A 122 -2.89 2.60 -9.21
C VAL A 122 -4.30 3.08 -8.84
N PRO A 123 -4.44 3.90 -7.77
CA PRO A 123 -5.73 4.19 -7.15
C PRO A 123 -6.70 5.00 -8.02
N ASP A 124 -6.20 5.73 -8.99
CA ASP A 124 -6.99 6.54 -9.93
C ASP A 124 -7.39 5.79 -11.21
N VAL A 125 -7.05 4.49 -11.32
CA VAL A 125 -7.50 3.64 -12.43
C VAL A 125 -8.67 2.78 -11.97
N PRO A 126 -9.90 3.05 -12.46
CA PRO A 126 -11.04 2.21 -12.14
C PRO A 126 -10.88 0.81 -12.75
N PHE A 127 -11.54 -0.17 -12.15
CA PHE A 127 -11.49 -1.57 -12.58
C PHE A 127 -11.78 -1.76 -14.08
N GLU A 128 -12.68 -0.97 -14.62
CA GLU A 128 -13.11 -1.01 -16.02
C GLU A 128 -12.04 -0.50 -17.00
N GLU A 129 -11.07 0.28 -16.51
CA GLU A 129 -9.97 0.88 -17.30
C GLU A 129 -8.62 0.19 -17.07
N ARG A 130 -8.57 -0.83 -16.23
CA ARG A 130 -7.32 -1.55 -15.88
C ARG A 130 -6.62 -2.22 -17.07
N GLU A 131 -7.32 -2.44 -18.18
CA GLU A 131 -6.75 -3.02 -19.40
C GLU A 131 -5.61 -2.19 -19.99
N GLU A 132 -5.47 -0.93 -19.58
CA GLU A 132 -4.32 -0.09 -19.91
C GLU A 132 -3.01 -0.60 -19.27
N PHE A 133 -3.08 -1.25 -18.11
CA PHE A 133 -1.93 -1.72 -17.35
C PHE A 133 -1.86 -3.24 -17.21
N LEU A 134 -3.01 -3.92 -17.12
CA LEU A 134 -3.11 -5.34 -16.79
C LEU A 134 -2.30 -6.25 -17.73
N PRO A 135 -2.32 -6.07 -19.08
CA PRO A 135 -1.54 -6.91 -19.98
C PRO A 135 -0.03 -6.79 -19.73
N LEU A 136 0.46 -5.56 -19.45
CA LEU A 136 1.86 -5.33 -19.13
C LEU A 136 2.22 -5.93 -17.77
N CYS A 137 1.37 -5.75 -16.76
CA CYS A 137 1.55 -6.35 -15.44
C CYS A 137 1.67 -7.87 -15.52
N LYS A 138 0.81 -8.52 -16.31
CA LYS A 138 0.87 -9.97 -16.56
C LYS A 138 2.14 -10.38 -17.30
N THR A 139 2.55 -9.63 -18.31
CA THR A 139 3.77 -9.90 -19.08
C THR A 139 5.01 -9.89 -18.22
N TYR A 140 5.12 -8.93 -17.31
CA TYR A 140 6.28 -8.76 -16.44
C TYR A 140 6.12 -9.42 -15.06
N GLY A 141 4.97 -10.03 -14.76
CA GLY A 141 4.73 -10.74 -13.51
C GLY A 141 4.69 -9.83 -12.28
N VAL A 142 4.27 -8.57 -12.44
CA VAL A 142 4.03 -7.62 -11.36
C VAL A 142 2.50 -7.53 -11.15
N PRO A 143 1.93 -8.12 -10.10
CA PRO A 143 0.49 -8.06 -9.85
C PRO A 143 -0.04 -6.63 -9.83
N LEU A 144 -1.11 -6.37 -10.59
CA LEU A 144 -1.89 -5.14 -10.47
C LEU A 144 -2.91 -5.33 -9.35
N ILE A 145 -2.67 -4.65 -8.22
CA ILE A 145 -3.49 -4.79 -7.02
C ILE A 145 -4.83 -4.11 -7.24
N SER A 146 -5.90 -4.88 -7.11
CA SER A 146 -7.26 -4.36 -7.26
C SER A 146 -7.74 -3.68 -5.98
N MET A 147 -8.39 -2.51 -6.14
CA MET A 147 -8.98 -1.76 -5.04
C MET A 147 -10.49 -1.91 -5.03
N ILE A 148 -11.06 -2.03 -3.83
CA ILE A 148 -12.50 -1.98 -3.59
C ILE A 148 -12.83 -0.86 -2.61
N ALA A 149 -13.69 0.05 -3.02
CA ALA A 149 -14.39 0.99 -2.14
C ALA A 149 -15.84 0.53 -1.95
N VAL A 150 -16.57 1.12 -1.03
CA VAL A 150 -18.01 0.89 -0.92
C VAL A 150 -18.69 1.34 -2.22
N THR A 151 -19.18 0.37 -2.97
CA THR A 151 -19.76 0.55 -4.31
C THR A 151 -20.87 -0.48 -4.55
N SER A 152 -21.34 -0.64 -5.80
CA SER A 152 -22.39 -1.59 -6.13
C SER A 152 -21.93 -3.04 -5.89
N ARG A 153 -22.90 -3.88 -5.53
CA ARG A 153 -22.70 -5.31 -5.29
C ARG A 153 -22.06 -6.02 -6.50
N GLU A 154 -22.54 -5.71 -7.69
CA GLU A 154 -22.07 -6.30 -8.96
C GLU A 154 -20.61 -5.99 -9.20
N ARG A 155 -20.20 -4.74 -8.88
CA ARG A 155 -18.82 -4.29 -9.05
C ARG A 155 -17.88 -4.96 -8.05
N VAL A 156 -18.29 -5.10 -6.78
CA VAL A 156 -17.52 -5.84 -5.77
C VAL A 156 -17.28 -7.28 -6.23
N ILE A 157 -18.31 -7.97 -6.74
CA ILE A 157 -18.20 -9.34 -7.24
C ILE A 157 -17.25 -9.42 -8.44
N ALA A 158 -17.37 -8.51 -9.41
CA ALA A 158 -16.51 -8.49 -10.60
C ALA A 158 -15.04 -8.32 -10.24
N ILE A 159 -14.74 -7.32 -9.40
CA ILE A 159 -13.37 -7.06 -8.93
C ILE A 159 -12.82 -8.27 -8.17
N SER A 160 -13.62 -8.86 -7.27
CA SER A 160 -13.18 -9.99 -6.44
C SER A 160 -12.77 -11.21 -7.26
N LYS A 161 -13.50 -11.52 -8.32
CA LYS A 161 -13.24 -12.69 -9.18
C LYS A 161 -11.93 -12.60 -9.97
N GLU A 162 -11.47 -11.41 -10.24
CA GLU A 162 -10.31 -11.16 -11.10
C GLU A 162 -9.12 -10.58 -10.34
N ALA A 163 -9.21 -10.55 -8.99
CA ALA A 163 -8.15 -10.04 -8.14
C ALA A 163 -6.91 -10.93 -8.19
N GLU A 164 -5.74 -10.29 -8.15
CA GLU A 164 -4.43 -10.94 -8.07
C GLU A 164 -3.65 -10.38 -6.87
N GLY A 165 -2.79 -11.20 -6.27
CA GLY A 165 -1.97 -10.81 -5.12
C GLY A 165 -2.80 -10.65 -3.85
N PHE A 166 -3.42 -9.52 -3.64
CA PHE A 166 -4.39 -9.24 -2.58
C PHE A 166 -5.39 -8.17 -3.03
N LEU A 167 -6.52 -8.10 -2.33
CA LEU A 167 -7.50 -7.02 -2.50
C LEU A 167 -7.23 -5.90 -1.50
N TYR A 168 -7.08 -4.68 -2.01
CA TYR A 168 -6.97 -3.48 -1.19
C TYR A 168 -8.36 -2.90 -0.95
N ILE A 169 -8.82 -2.97 0.30
CA ILE A 169 -10.15 -2.50 0.69
C ILE A 169 -10.02 -1.09 1.26
N MET A 170 -10.67 -0.13 0.61
CA MET A 170 -10.76 1.22 1.14
C MET A 170 -11.67 1.22 2.35
N GLY A 171 -11.16 1.62 3.50
CA GLY A 171 -11.95 1.75 4.71
C GLY A 171 -13.10 2.75 4.54
N CYS A 172 -14.21 2.47 5.19
CA CYS A 172 -15.35 3.39 5.21
C CYS A 172 -15.15 4.37 6.37
N PRO A 173 -15.03 5.67 6.12
CA PRO A 173 -15.03 6.64 7.21
C PRO A 173 -16.37 6.62 7.97
N GLY A 174 -16.29 6.68 9.31
CA GLY A 174 -17.46 6.67 10.18
C GLY A 174 -17.97 5.27 10.55
N ASN A 175 -19.09 5.21 11.26
CA ASN A 175 -19.69 3.97 11.79
C ASN A 175 -20.42 3.13 10.71
N ARG A 176 -19.73 2.79 9.63
CA ARG A 176 -20.26 1.93 8.56
C ARG A 176 -19.80 0.47 8.68
N GLU A 177 -19.71 -0.04 9.90
CA GLU A 177 -19.22 -1.40 10.13
C GLU A 177 -20.12 -2.45 9.47
N GLU A 178 -21.44 -2.24 9.45
CA GLU A 178 -22.36 -3.15 8.77
C GLU A 178 -22.16 -3.19 7.26
N GLU A 179 -21.95 -2.05 6.62
CA GLU A 179 -21.66 -1.97 5.17
C GLU A 179 -20.33 -2.68 4.84
N LEU A 180 -19.32 -2.52 5.68
CA LEU A 180 -18.05 -3.22 5.54
C LEU A 180 -18.24 -4.74 5.67
N LEU A 181 -18.98 -5.20 6.67
CA LEU A 181 -19.28 -6.62 6.86
C LEU A 181 -20.01 -7.23 5.68
N GLN A 182 -21.00 -6.53 5.13
CA GLN A 182 -21.74 -6.96 3.95
C GLN A 182 -20.83 -7.03 2.72
N MET A 183 -19.97 -6.04 2.52
CA MET A 183 -18.98 -6.02 1.44
C MET A 183 -17.98 -7.17 1.60
N MET A 184 -17.44 -7.40 2.79
CA MET A 184 -16.50 -8.48 3.05
C MET A 184 -17.14 -9.87 2.83
N ALA A 185 -18.41 -10.05 3.17
CA ALA A 185 -19.14 -11.28 2.89
C ALA A 185 -19.24 -11.54 1.38
N LEU A 186 -19.49 -10.49 0.58
CA LEU A 186 -19.49 -10.60 -0.88
C LEU A 186 -18.13 -10.95 -1.43
N VAL A 187 -17.07 -10.28 -0.96
CA VAL A 187 -15.69 -10.58 -1.37
C VAL A 187 -15.36 -12.04 -1.10
N ARG A 188 -15.57 -12.51 0.14
CA ARG A 188 -15.28 -13.90 0.55
C ARG A 188 -16.08 -14.95 -0.18
N GLY A 189 -17.30 -14.62 -0.63
CA GLY A 189 -18.12 -15.50 -1.46
C GLY A 189 -17.65 -15.63 -2.91
N ASN A 190 -16.68 -14.83 -3.35
CA ASN A 190 -16.25 -14.78 -4.75
C ASN A 190 -14.74 -14.96 -4.96
N THR A 191 -13.92 -14.91 -3.91
CA THR A 191 -12.47 -15.11 -4.03
C THR A 191 -11.85 -15.57 -2.70
N ASP A 192 -10.76 -16.34 -2.81
CA ASP A 192 -9.86 -16.69 -1.70
C ASP A 192 -8.64 -15.77 -1.62
N VAL A 193 -8.55 -14.76 -2.48
CA VAL A 193 -7.46 -13.79 -2.47
C VAL A 193 -7.48 -13.01 -1.16
N PRO A 194 -6.34 -12.85 -0.47
CA PRO A 194 -6.27 -12.11 0.78
C PRO A 194 -6.78 -10.67 0.66
N CYS A 195 -7.34 -10.14 1.75
CA CYS A 195 -7.87 -8.78 1.80
C CYS A 195 -7.13 -7.96 2.85
N VAL A 196 -6.62 -6.81 2.46
CA VAL A 196 -6.02 -5.80 3.32
C VAL A 196 -6.91 -4.57 3.34
N ILE A 197 -7.31 -4.11 4.51
CA ILE A 197 -8.12 -2.88 4.63
C ILE A 197 -7.25 -1.70 5.05
N CYS A 198 -7.41 -0.56 4.37
CA CYS A 198 -6.80 0.71 4.77
C CYS A 198 -7.70 1.44 5.77
N LEU A 199 -7.15 1.81 6.92
CA LEU A 199 -7.88 2.44 8.02
C LEU A 199 -7.84 3.98 8.00
N HIS A 200 -7.15 4.61 7.05
CA HIS A 200 -7.04 6.09 6.92
C HIS A 200 -6.88 6.85 8.25
N GLY A 201 -6.02 6.35 9.11
CA GLY A 201 -5.40 7.08 10.20
C GLY A 201 -6.20 7.50 11.43
N THR A 202 -7.51 7.59 11.40
CA THR A 202 -8.27 8.11 12.55
C THR A 202 -8.83 7.03 13.47
N GLU A 203 -8.63 5.76 13.11
CA GLU A 203 -9.39 4.67 13.70
C GLU A 203 -8.54 3.47 14.10
N SER A 204 -7.28 3.68 14.49
CA SER A 204 -6.39 2.60 14.98
C SER A 204 -7.04 1.75 16.08
N TYR A 205 -7.94 2.34 16.89
CA TYR A 205 -8.73 1.60 17.88
C TYR A 205 -9.67 0.55 17.24
N ARG A 206 -10.01 0.71 15.95
CA ARG A 206 -10.84 -0.24 15.20
C ARG A 206 -10.06 -1.41 14.63
N ILE A 207 -8.73 -1.38 14.74
CA ILE A 207 -7.87 -2.42 14.16
C ILE A 207 -8.32 -3.82 14.57
N ARG A 208 -8.74 -4.01 15.83
CA ARG A 208 -9.21 -5.29 16.34
C ARG A 208 -10.52 -5.76 15.71
N SER A 209 -11.51 -4.86 15.53
CA SER A 209 -12.80 -5.25 14.95
C SER A 209 -12.67 -5.56 13.47
N VAL A 210 -11.90 -4.75 12.75
CA VAL A 210 -11.65 -4.87 11.32
C VAL A 210 -10.78 -6.08 11.00
N ALA A 211 -9.75 -6.35 11.81
CA ALA A 211 -8.86 -7.48 11.64
C ALA A 211 -9.58 -8.84 11.68
N LYS A 212 -10.72 -8.94 12.37
CA LYS A 212 -11.52 -10.17 12.37
C LYS A 212 -12.09 -10.51 11.00
N GLN A 213 -12.29 -9.52 10.17
CA GLN A 213 -12.95 -9.63 8.87
C GLN A 213 -11.96 -9.69 7.69
N THR A 214 -10.70 -9.28 7.90
CA THR A 214 -9.69 -9.14 6.85
C THR A 214 -8.44 -9.97 7.14
N ASP A 215 -7.55 -10.13 6.16
CA ASP A 215 -6.27 -10.82 6.32
C ASP A 215 -5.16 -9.87 6.72
N GLY A 216 -5.44 -8.57 6.74
CA GLY A 216 -4.49 -7.57 7.15
C GLY A 216 -5.08 -6.16 7.16
N VAL A 217 -4.28 -5.23 7.64
CA VAL A 217 -4.57 -3.80 7.64
C VAL A 217 -3.42 -3.03 7.00
N ALA A 218 -3.77 -1.92 6.34
CA ALA A 218 -2.84 -0.92 5.87
C ALA A 218 -3.03 0.37 6.68
N GLU A 219 -1.93 1.01 7.01
CA GLU A 219 -1.93 2.29 7.72
C GLU A 219 -1.07 3.29 6.96
N ASP A 220 -1.64 4.46 6.68
CA ASP A 220 -1.05 5.54 5.91
C ASP A 220 -0.82 6.79 6.77
N VAL A 221 -1.89 7.48 7.14
CA VAL A 221 -1.85 8.79 7.83
C VAL A 221 -1.06 8.78 9.13
N PRO A 222 -1.16 7.79 10.04
CA PRO A 222 -0.36 7.80 11.26
C PRO A 222 1.14 7.74 10.98
N ILE A 223 1.57 6.92 10.02
CA ILE A 223 2.99 6.74 9.70
C ILE A 223 3.54 8.00 9.03
N VAL A 224 2.82 8.54 8.04
CA VAL A 224 3.21 9.80 7.38
C VAL A 224 3.17 10.97 8.36
N GLY A 225 2.20 11.00 9.27
CA GLY A 225 2.12 12.00 10.36
C GLY A 225 3.32 11.97 11.30
N LEU A 226 3.83 10.77 11.63
CA LEU A 226 5.09 10.64 12.39
C LEU A 226 6.29 11.18 11.60
N MET A 227 6.34 10.93 10.29
CA MET A 227 7.40 11.50 9.44
C MET A 227 7.31 13.03 9.38
N GLN A 228 6.11 13.58 9.26
CA GLN A 228 5.88 15.03 9.30
C GLN A 228 6.30 15.65 10.65
N GLN A 229 5.94 15.02 11.74
CA GLN A 229 6.17 15.55 13.08
C GLN A 229 7.65 15.47 13.52
N TYR A 230 8.33 14.37 13.21
CA TYR A 230 9.67 14.08 13.72
C TYR A 230 10.75 14.11 12.63
N GLY A 231 10.39 14.24 11.35
CA GLY A 231 11.35 14.33 10.25
C GLY A 231 12.37 13.18 10.28
N LYS A 232 13.65 13.53 10.35
CA LYS A 232 14.78 12.56 10.36
C LYS A 232 14.84 11.67 11.60
N ASP A 233 14.15 12.03 12.66
CA ASP A 233 14.07 11.28 13.92
C ASP A 233 12.85 10.35 13.96
N SER A 234 11.97 10.39 12.95
CA SER A 234 10.76 9.58 12.88
C SER A 234 10.96 8.05 12.94
N PRO A 235 12.09 7.46 12.51
CA PRO A 235 12.21 6.00 12.42
C PRO A 235 11.91 5.27 13.74
N ALA A 236 12.39 5.76 14.88
CA ALA A 236 12.15 5.14 16.18
C ALA A 236 10.65 5.15 16.54
N TYR A 237 9.95 6.24 16.25
CA TYR A 237 8.51 6.36 16.50
C TYR A 237 7.69 5.47 15.57
N ILE A 238 8.12 5.32 14.31
CA ILE A 238 7.48 4.41 13.34
C ILE A 238 7.63 2.96 13.80
N GLU A 239 8.82 2.55 14.25
CA GLU A 239 9.06 1.19 14.77
C GLU A 239 8.16 0.88 15.96
N ASP A 240 8.08 1.78 16.93
CA ASP A 240 7.27 1.60 18.12
C ASP A 240 5.76 1.58 17.78
N TYR A 241 5.31 2.47 16.92
CA TYR A 241 3.92 2.49 16.44
C TYR A 241 3.53 1.17 15.80
N ILE A 242 4.33 0.70 14.83
CA ILE A 242 4.01 -0.53 14.10
C ILE A 242 4.07 -1.75 15.03
N ARG A 243 5.01 -1.79 15.99
CA ARG A 243 5.07 -2.86 16.98
C ARG A 243 3.77 -2.94 17.79
N GLN A 244 3.27 -1.81 18.26
CA GLN A 244 2.00 -1.75 19.00
C GLN A 244 0.82 -2.22 18.13
N MET A 245 0.74 -1.77 16.88
CA MET A 245 -0.33 -2.20 15.96
C MET A 245 -0.26 -3.70 15.65
N LYS A 246 0.95 -4.26 15.50
CA LYS A 246 1.13 -5.71 15.31
C LYS A 246 0.72 -6.52 16.53
N GLU A 247 0.93 -6.03 17.74
CA GLU A 247 0.43 -6.65 18.98
C GLU A 247 -1.10 -6.66 18.99
N GLU A 248 -1.74 -5.55 18.63
CA GLU A 248 -3.19 -5.45 18.51
C GLU A 248 -3.77 -6.44 17.46
N LEU A 249 -3.09 -6.63 16.34
CA LEU A 249 -3.48 -7.59 15.30
C LEU A 249 -3.35 -9.05 15.76
N ARG A 250 -2.37 -9.36 16.60
CA ARG A 250 -2.12 -10.72 17.12
C ARG A 250 -3.04 -11.09 18.27
N ALA A 251 -3.60 -10.11 18.96
CA ALA A 251 -4.49 -10.33 20.12
C ALA A 251 -5.90 -10.81 19.72
N ASN A 252 -6.15 -11.13 18.45
CA ASN A 252 -7.43 -11.56 17.90
C ASN A 252 -7.44 -13.04 17.50
#